data_89be990734515db2504d7e262ee54bf7
#
_entry.id   89be990734515db2504d7e262ee54bf7
#
_cell.length_a   1.000
_cell.length_b   1.000
_cell.length_c   1.000
_cell.angle_alpha   90.00
_cell.angle_beta   90.00
_cell.angle_gamma   90.00
#
_symmetry.space_group_name_H-M   'P 1'
#
loop_
_entity.id
_entity.type
_entity.pdbx_description
1 polymer ?
#
loop_
_entity_poly.entity_id
_entity_poly.type
_entity_poly.pdbx_seq_one_letter_code
_entity_poly.pdbx_strand_id
1 'polypeptide(L)'
;MATTHPALLFLLVLACTGAASGFYLPGVAPADFRKNDLLAVKVNQLSSVKTQLPYSYYSLPFCRPDTISSSAENLGQVLRGDRIWNSPYLFEMMEPKLCQITCXIVLTEQEANDIKEKIEDEYRVNMILDNLPMVVPITMLDRNAPPYYQQGVHVGVKGMYAGSKDVMYFIYDHYSFLVKYNKEAQTDLARIVAF
;
A
#
# COMPACT_ATOMS: atom_id res chain seq x y z
N MET A 1 -32.93 53.74 4.04
CA MET A 1 -31.55 53.28 3.83
C MET A 1 -31.01 52.81 5.19
N ALA A 2 -30.77 51.48 5.30
CA ALA A 2 -30.29 50.92 6.56
C ALA A 2 -28.78 51.13 6.65
N THR A 3 -28.36 51.95 7.57
CA THR A 3 -26.93 52.19 7.85
C THR A 3 -26.42 50.97 8.63
N THR A 4 -25.77 50.07 7.95
CA THR A 4 -25.09 48.94 8.64
C THR A 4 -23.92 49.49 9.43
N HIS A 5 -24.00 49.37 10.75
CA HIS A 5 -22.93 49.81 11.63
C HIS A 5 -21.66 49.00 11.35
N PRO A 6 -20.54 49.65 11.07
CA PRO A 6 -19.30 48.91 10.77
C PRO A 6 -18.86 48.00 11.93
N ALA A 7 -19.22 48.38 13.17
CA ALA A 7 -18.93 47.55 14.34
C ALA A 7 -19.67 46.21 14.31
N LEU A 8 -20.92 46.21 13.82
CA LEU A 8 -21.71 44.98 13.71
C LEU A 8 -21.12 44.02 12.67
N LEU A 9 -20.64 44.58 11.55
CA LEU A 9 -19.99 43.81 10.50
C LEU A 9 -18.69 43.21 10.99
N PHE A 10 -17.92 43.96 11.75
CA PHE A 10 -16.65 43.49 12.33
C PHE A 10 -16.88 42.36 13.34
N LEU A 11 -17.92 42.49 14.18
CA LEU A 11 -18.30 41.44 15.13
C LEU A 11 -18.75 40.15 14.43
N LEU A 12 -19.48 40.29 13.32
CA LEU A 12 -19.94 39.13 12.52
C LEU A 12 -18.77 38.40 11.89
N VAL A 13 -17.79 39.12 11.34
CA VAL A 13 -16.58 38.53 10.75
C VAL A 13 -15.77 37.83 11.85
N LEU A 14 -15.63 38.43 13.01
CA LEU A 14 -14.90 37.81 14.13
C LEU A 14 -15.59 36.53 14.63
N ALA A 15 -16.92 36.51 14.65
CA ALA A 15 -17.69 35.34 15.05
C ALA A 15 -17.54 34.21 14.03
N CYS A 16 -17.43 34.53 12.74
CA CYS A 16 -17.23 33.51 11.69
C CYS A 16 -15.82 32.93 11.71
N THR A 17 -14.82 33.71 12.10
CA THR A 17 -13.44 33.19 12.16
C THR A 17 -13.24 32.22 13.33
N GLY A 18 -13.98 32.39 14.42
CA GLY A 18 -13.87 31.47 15.56
C GLY A 18 -14.49 30.10 15.35
N ALA A 19 -15.30 29.96 14.30
CA ALA A 19 -15.96 28.66 14.00
C ALA A 19 -15.22 27.79 13.00
N ALA A 20 -14.03 28.22 12.54
CA ALA A 20 -13.23 27.44 11.60
C ALA A 20 -12.52 26.33 12.35
N SER A 21 -13.24 25.26 12.68
CA SER A 21 -12.62 24.05 13.17
C SER A 21 -11.96 23.34 11.97
N GLY A 22 -10.64 23.31 12.00
CA GLY A 22 -9.90 22.58 10.96
C GLY A 22 -10.30 21.11 11.01
N PHE A 23 -10.89 20.63 9.92
CA PHE A 23 -11.19 19.20 9.79
C PHE A 23 -9.92 18.45 9.49
N TYR A 24 -9.48 17.61 10.41
CA TYR A 24 -8.32 16.77 10.23
C TYR A 24 -8.81 15.37 9.85
N LEU A 25 -8.42 14.90 8.68
CA LEU A 25 -8.83 13.58 8.22
C LEU A 25 -7.99 12.51 8.90
N PRO A 26 -8.59 11.56 9.60
CA PRO A 26 -7.82 10.47 10.21
C PRO A 26 -7.03 9.69 9.14
N GLY A 27 -5.84 9.26 9.50
CA GLY A 27 -5.00 8.45 8.63
C GLY A 27 -4.10 9.23 7.67
N VAL A 28 -4.11 10.57 7.75
CA VAL A 28 -3.25 11.39 6.88
C VAL A 28 -1.89 11.66 7.52
N ALA A 29 -1.86 11.83 8.86
CA ALA A 29 -0.61 12.09 9.56
C ALA A 29 0.23 10.83 9.70
N PRO A 30 1.54 10.91 9.45
CA PRO A 30 2.43 9.77 9.71
C PRO A 30 2.39 9.39 11.19
N ALA A 31 2.44 8.11 11.48
CA ALA A 31 2.47 7.61 12.85
C ALA A 31 3.90 7.49 13.36
N ASP A 32 4.06 7.66 14.66
CA ASP A 32 5.32 7.39 15.34
C ASP A 32 5.19 6.05 16.06
N PHE A 33 6.19 5.20 15.87
CA PHE A 33 6.21 3.83 16.36
C PHE A 33 7.35 3.62 17.33
N ARG A 34 7.12 2.77 18.33
CA ARG A 34 8.17 2.29 19.24
C ARG A 34 8.69 0.94 18.74
N LYS A 35 9.82 0.55 19.28
CA LYS A 35 10.36 -0.79 19.02
C LYS A 35 9.32 -1.85 19.39
N ASN A 36 9.14 -2.85 18.51
CA ASN A 36 8.18 -3.95 18.61
C ASN A 36 6.72 -3.56 18.40
N ASP A 37 6.41 -2.30 18.06
CA ASP A 37 5.05 -1.95 17.67
C ASP A 37 4.68 -2.71 16.40
N LEU A 38 3.43 -3.19 16.34
CA LEU A 38 2.95 -3.95 15.20
C LEU A 38 2.68 -3.04 14.01
N LEU A 39 3.25 -3.41 12.88
CA LEU A 39 3.07 -2.74 11.59
C LEU A 39 2.22 -3.65 10.71
N ALA A 40 1.00 -3.21 10.42
CA ALA A 40 0.07 -3.99 9.60
C ALA A 40 0.11 -3.48 8.16
N VAL A 41 0.53 -4.35 7.24
CA VAL A 41 0.50 -4.03 5.82
C VAL A 41 -0.93 -4.16 5.32
N LYS A 42 -1.37 -3.19 4.53
CA LYS A 42 -2.67 -3.22 3.87
C LYS A 42 -2.46 -3.50 2.39
N VAL A 43 -3.45 -4.13 1.77
CA VAL A 43 -3.44 -4.44 0.35
C VAL A 43 -4.49 -3.61 -0.36
N ASN A 44 -4.12 -3.08 -1.51
CA ASN A 44 -5.01 -2.34 -2.38
C ASN A 44 -5.39 -3.22 -3.57
N GLN A 45 -6.08 -2.64 -4.52
CA GLN A 45 -6.47 -3.32 -5.74
C GLN A 45 -5.24 -3.70 -6.59
N LEU A 46 -5.40 -4.74 -7.38
CA LEU A 46 -4.45 -5.08 -8.43
C LEU A 46 -4.62 -4.10 -9.58
N SER A 47 -3.52 -3.68 -10.16
CA SER A 47 -3.53 -2.74 -11.28
C SER A 47 -2.62 -3.22 -12.39
N SER A 48 -2.98 -2.88 -13.63
CA SER A 48 -2.17 -3.17 -14.81
C SER A 48 -2.18 -1.97 -15.75
N VAL A 49 -1.04 -1.72 -16.37
CA VAL A 49 -0.94 -0.68 -17.40
C VAL A 49 -1.48 -1.16 -18.76
N LYS A 50 -1.59 -2.49 -18.93
CA LYS A 50 -2.10 -3.08 -20.18
C LYS A 50 -3.62 -2.95 -20.28
N THR A 51 -4.34 -3.37 -19.24
CA THR A 51 -5.81 -3.44 -19.28
C THR A 51 -6.46 -2.22 -18.65
N GLN A 52 -5.80 -1.56 -17.71
CA GLN A 52 -6.29 -0.43 -16.93
C GLN A 52 -7.54 -0.75 -16.10
N LEU A 53 -7.88 -2.04 -15.94
CA LEU A 53 -9.00 -2.49 -15.13
C LEU A 53 -8.48 -2.90 -13.74
N PRO A 54 -8.97 -2.29 -12.69
CA PRO A 54 -8.55 -2.72 -11.34
C PRO A 54 -9.31 -3.96 -10.89
N TYR A 55 -8.64 -4.83 -10.13
CA TYR A 55 -9.23 -6.01 -9.51
C TYR A 55 -9.00 -5.98 -8.01
N SER A 56 -9.94 -6.49 -7.25
CA SER A 56 -9.75 -6.64 -5.80
C SER A 56 -8.59 -7.61 -5.53
N TYR A 57 -7.78 -7.31 -4.51
CA TYR A 57 -6.69 -8.20 -4.09
C TYR A 57 -7.21 -9.61 -3.84
N TYR A 58 -8.32 -9.72 -3.13
CA TYR A 58 -8.89 -11.01 -2.75
C TYR A 58 -9.78 -11.65 -3.83
N SER A 59 -9.78 -11.11 -5.06
CA SER A 59 -10.34 -11.84 -6.20
C SER A 59 -9.43 -12.99 -6.64
N LEU A 60 -8.15 -12.93 -6.28
CA LEU A 60 -7.23 -14.05 -6.46
C LEU A 60 -7.05 -14.81 -5.14
N PRO A 61 -6.60 -16.07 -5.19
CA PRO A 61 -6.43 -16.90 -4.01
C PRO A 61 -5.14 -16.58 -3.24
N PHE A 62 -4.98 -15.33 -2.85
CA PHE A 62 -3.89 -14.91 -1.98
C PHE A 62 -4.20 -15.25 -0.53
N CYS A 63 -3.16 -15.30 0.31
CA CYS A 63 -3.31 -15.53 1.75
C CYS A 63 -4.27 -14.49 2.36
N ARG A 64 -5.21 -14.96 3.17
CA ARG A 64 -6.25 -14.12 3.77
C ARG A 64 -6.10 -14.08 5.29
N PRO A 65 -6.38 -12.94 5.93
CA PRO A 65 -6.52 -12.91 7.38
C PRO A 65 -7.86 -13.56 7.78
N ASP A 66 -8.01 -13.88 9.06
CA ASP A 66 -9.22 -14.51 9.58
C ASP A 66 -10.47 -13.67 9.30
N THR A 67 -10.34 -12.36 9.36
CA THR A 67 -11.43 -11.43 9.08
C THR A 67 -10.94 -10.35 8.14
N ILE A 68 -11.58 -10.24 6.98
CA ILE A 68 -11.24 -9.20 6.00
C ILE A 68 -12.00 -7.93 6.38
N SER A 69 -11.27 -6.85 6.61
CA SER A 69 -11.85 -5.54 6.94
C SER A 69 -11.31 -4.49 5.97
N SER A 70 -12.17 -3.54 5.63
CA SER A 70 -11.80 -2.44 4.75
C SER A 70 -11.52 -1.20 5.59
N SER A 71 -10.44 -0.50 5.28
CA SER A 71 -10.13 0.77 5.95
C SER A 71 -9.35 1.66 5.01
N ALA A 72 -9.92 2.79 4.66
CA ALA A 72 -9.20 3.80 3.87
C ALA A 72 -8.12 4.46 4.73
N GLU A 73 -7.00 4.76 4.10
CA GLU A 73 -5.89 5.43 4.77
C GLU A 73 -6.02 6.96 4.71
N ASN A 74 -6.50 7.47 3.55
CA ASN A 74 -6.61 8.91 3.36
C ASN A 74 -7.78 9.25 2.42
N LEU A 75 -8.13 10.53 2.36
CA LEU A 75 -9.26 11.01 1.57
C LEU A 75 -9.07 10.77 0.07
N GLY A 76 -7.84 10.90 -0.42
CA GLY A 76 -7.55 10.69 -1.84
C GLY A 76 -7.90 9.27 -2.29
N GLN A 77 -7.62 8.28 -1.44
CA GLN A 77 -7.97 6.89 -1.71
C GLN A 77 -9.49 6.68 -1.72
N VAL A 78 -10.18 7.31 -0.77
CA VAL A 78 -11.65 7.24 -0.71
C VAL A 78 -12.27 7.83 -1.97
N LEU A 79 -11.78 8.99 -2.40
CA LEU A 79 -12.31 9.70 -3.57
C LEU A 79 -12.03 8.95 -4.88
N ARG A 80 -10.91 8.23 -4.95
CA ARG A 80 -10.60 7.40 -6.12
C ARG A 80 -11.33 6.07 -6.12
N GLY A 81 -12.01 5.74 -5.03
CA GLY A 81 -12.69 4.47 -4.90
C GLY A 81 -11.76 3.29 -4.65
N ASP A 82 -10.57 3.54 -4.12
CA ASP A 82 -9.64 2.48 -3.77
C ASP A 82 -10.27 1.57 -2.71
N ARG A 83 -10.06 0.26 -2.88
CA ARG A 83 -10.54 -0.75 -1.93
C ARG A 83 -9.33 -1.31 -1.18
N ILE A 84 -9.11 -0.75 -0.01
CA ILE A 84 -7.97 -1.11 0.83
C ILE A 84 -8.45 -2.09 1.90
N TRP A 85 -7.75 -3.21 2.00
CA TRP A 85 -8.08 -4.29 2.91
C TRP A 85 -6.89 -4.58 3.82
N ASN A 86 -7.17 -5.07 5.01
CA ASN A 86 -6.13 -5.62 5.85
C ASN A 86 -5.52 -6.87 5.18
N SER A 87 -4.32 -7.22 5.58
CA SER A 87 -3.63 -8.40 5.05
C SER A 87 -3.05 -9.22 6.20
N PRO A 88 -2.60 -10.45 5.95
CA PRO A 88 -1.94 -11.24 6.98
C PRO A 88 -0.48 -10.86 7.20
N TYR A 89 0.05 -9.86 6.46
CA TYR A 89 1.44 -9.46 6.59
C TYR A 89 1.59 -8.49 7.76
N LEU A 90 2.24 -8.96 8.83
CA LEU A 90 2.48 -8.21 10.05
C LEU A 90 3.97 -8.18 10.37
N PHE A 91 4.49 -7.00 10.64
CA PHE A 91 5.88 -6.81 11.02
C PHE A 91 5.96 -6.20 12.42
N GLU A 92 7.15 -6.24 13.01
CA GLU A 92 7.44 -5.53 14.25
C GLU A 92 8.48 -4.45 13.97
N MET A 93 8.19 -3.25 14.47
CA MET A 93 9.06 -2.09 14.24
C MET A 93 10.47 -2.35 14.80
N MET A 94 11.49 -2.11 13.99
CA MET A 94 12.91 -2.29 14.34
C MET A 94 13.31 -3.74 14.62
N GLU A 95 12.47 -4.73 14.32
CA GLU A 95 12.85 -6.13 14.51
C GLU A 95 12.86 -6.85 13.16
N PRO A 96 14.03 -7.27 12.71
CA PRO A 96 14.11 -8.05 11.48
C PRO A 96 13.55 -9.45 11.72
N LYS A 97 12.67 -9.88 10.83
CA LYS A 97 12.13 -11.25 10.84
C LYS A 97 12.65 -12.00 9.63
N LEU A 98 13.13 -13.19 9.87
CA LEU A 98 13.47 -14.12 8.79
C LEU A 98 12.19 -14.69 8.19
N CYS A 99 12.33 -15.55 7.21
CA CYS A 99 11.21 -16.10 6.43
C CYS A 99 10.09 -16.62 7.34
N GLN A 100 8.88 -16.11 7.11
CA GLN A 100 7.66 -16.52 7.83
C GLN A 100 6.64 -17.03 6.81
N ILE A 101 6.19 -18.28 7.00
CA ILE A 101 5.15 -18.85 6.15
C ILE A 101 3.82 -18.26 6.58
N THR A 102 3.15 -17.61 5.66
CA THR A 102 1.86 -16.96 5.93
C THR A 102 0.70 -17.93 5.71
N CYS A 103 0.75 -18.75 4.65
CA CYS A 103 -0.28 -19.74 4.35
C CYS A 103 0.20 -20.76 3.31
N UNK A 104 -0.45 -21.75 2.92
CA UNK A 104 -0.18 -22.49 2.13
C UNK A 104 -1.25 -22.64 1.53
N ILE A 105 -1.47 -22.54 0.31
CA ILE A 105 -2.66 -22.67 -0.53
C ILE A 105 -2.41 -23.67 -1.65
N VAL A 106 -3.42 -24.50 -1.87
CA VAL A 106 -3.42 -25.40 -3.05
C VAL A 106 -4.42 -24.81 -4.04
N LEU A 107 -3.94 -24.49 -5.24
CA LEU A 107 -4.76 -23.85 -6.26
C LEU A 107 -5.59 -24.89 -7.01
N THR A 108 -6.83 -24.55 -7.28
CA THR A 108 -7.66 -25.28 -8.27
C THR A 108 -7.22 -24.89 -9.67
N GLU A 109 -7.65 -25.66 -10.66
CA GLU A 109 -7.33 -25.39 -12.07
C GLU A 109 -7.85 -24.01 -12.51
N GLN A 110 -9.04 -23.65 -12.04
CA GLN A 110 -9.63 -22.34 -12.38
C GLN A 110 -8.81 -21.19 -11.77
N GLU A 111 -8.44 -21.31 -10.50
CA GLU A 111 -7.63 -20.30 -9.82
C GLU A 111 -6.25 -20.15 -10.47
N ALA A 112 -5.66 -21.26 -10.91
CA ALA A 112 -4.38 -21.22 -11.61
C ALA A 112 -4.51 -20.50 -12.96
N ASN A 113 -5.61 -20.71 -13.67
CA ASN A 113 -5.88 -20.01 -14.93
C ASN A 113 -6.15 -18.52 -14.71
N ASP A 114 -6.85 -18.15 -13.63
CA ASP A 114 -7.09 -16.75 -13.29
C ASP A 114 -5.76 -16.04 -12.99
N ILE A 115 -4.88 -16.69 -12.22
CA ILE A 115 -3.55 -16.14 -11.92
C ILE A 115 -2.73 -15.99 -13.20
N LYS A 116 -2.75 -17.02 -14.07
CA LYS A 116 -2.05 -16.99 -15.36
C LYS A 116 -2.48 -15.79 -16.20
N GLU A 117 -3.80 -15.53 -16.29
CA GLU A 117 -4.33 -14.36 -17.00
C GLU A 117 -3.77 -13.07 -16.41
N LYS A 118 -3.76 -12.96 -15.08
CA LYS A 118 -3.25 -11.75 -14.43
C LYS A 118 -1.73 -11.56 -14.63
N ILE A 119 -0.97 -12.67 -14.76
CA ILE A 119 0.45 -12.60 -15.10
C ILE A 119 0.63 -12.13 -16.55
N GLU A 120 -0.17 -12.64 -17.51
CA GLU A 120 -0.11 -12.24 -18.92
C GLU A 120 -0.45 -10.77 -19.10
N ASP A 121 -1.39 -10.28 -18.33
CA ASP A 121 -1.82 -8.87 -18.33
C ASP A 121 -0.93 -7.97 -17.47
N GLU A 122 0.15 -8.50 -16.92
CA GLU A 122 1.16 -7.75 -16.12
C GLU A 122 0.55 -7.04 -14.92
N TYR A 123 -0.40 -7.71 -14.24
CA TYR A 123 -0.99 -7.15 -13.03
C TYR A 123 0.02 -7.05 -11.90
N ARG A 124 -0.11 -5.99 -11.12
CA ARG A 124 0.74 -5.70 -9.96
C ARG A 124 -0.10 -5.68 -8.70
N VAL A 125 0.46 -6.25 -7.65
CA VAL A 125 -0.07 -6.18 -6.30
C VAL A 125 0.39 -4.85 -5.69
N ASN A 126 -0.55 -4.06 -5.20
CA ASN A 126 -0.25 -2.80 -4.52
C ASN A 126 -0.47 -2.96 -3.03
N MET A 127 0.54 -2.63 -2.25
CA MET A 127 0.49 -2.71 -0.78
C MET A 127 0.80 -1.34 -0.18
N ILE A 128 0.34 -1.14 1.04
CA ILE A 128 0.45 0.15 1.74
C ILE A 128 0.86 -0.13 3.19
N LEU A 129 1.81 0.65 3.69
CA LEU A 129 2.20 0.63 5.09
C LEU A 129 2.29 2.07 5.58
N ASP A 130 1.49 2.44 6.58
CA ASP A 130 1.46 3.79 7.17
C ASP A 130 1.34 4.88 6.09
N ASN A 131 0.37 4.74 5.18
CA ASN A 131 0.12 5.64 4.04
C ASN A 131 1.18 5.61 2.95
N LEU A 132 2.27 4.87 3.10
CA LEU A 132 3.32 4.80 2.11
C LEU A 132 3.08 3.61 1.18
N PRO A 133 3.10 3.81 -0.13
CA PRO A 133 2.94 2.68 -1.06
C PRO A 133 4.22 1.85 -1.12
N MET A 134 4.05 0.54 -1.28
CA MET A 134 5.16 -0.37 -1.52
C MET A 134 5.79 -0.07 -2.88
N VAL A 135 7.13 0.04 -2.91
CA VAL A 135 7.86 0.30 -4.14
C VAL A 135 8.97 -0.74 -4.33
N VAL A 136 9.23 -1.09 -5.59
CA VAL A 136 10.29 -2.03 -5.96
C VAL A 136 11.39 -1.24 -6.66
N PRO A 137 12.65 -1.34 -6.20
CA PRO A 137 13.75 -0.67 -6.90
C PRO A 137 14.05 -1.38 -8.22
N ILE A 138 14.13 -0.60 -9.28
CA ILE A 138 14.51 -1.10 -10.61
C ILE A 138 15.95 -0.69 -10.86
N THR A 139 16.82 -1.68 -11.05
CA THR A 139 18.23 -1.43 -11.34
C THR A 139 18.38 -1.09 -12.82
N MET A 140 18.94 0.07 -13.09
CA MET A 140 19.26 0.47 -14.45
C MET A 140 20.58 -0.18 -14.90
N LEU A 141 20.75 -0.33 -16.21
CA LEU A 141 22.00 -0.84 -16.77
C LEU A 141 23.19 0.08 -16.47
N ASP A 142 22.93 1.38 -16.41
CA ASP A 142 23.95 2.36 -15.99
C ASP A 142 23.99 2.37 -14.45
N ARG A 143 25.11 1.91 -13.90
CA ARG A 143 25.34 1.84 -12.45
C ARG A 143 25.39 3.20 -11.77
N ASN A 144 25.62 4.28 -12.53
CA ASN A 144 25.68 5.64 -11.99
C ASN A 144 24.32 6.33 -12.02
N ALA A 145 23.32 5.75 -12.68
CA ALA A 145 21.97 6.31 -12.70
C ALA A 145 21.31 6.17 -11.33
N PRO A 146 20.56 7.18 -10.89
CA PRO A 146 19.81 7.05 -9.63
C PRO A 146 18.80 5.91 -9.73
N PRO A 147 18.52 5.21 -8.62
CA PRO A 147 17.56 4.11 -8.66
C PRO A 147 16.17 4.62 -9.03
N TYR A 148 15.53 3.88 -9.91
CA TYR A 148 14.13 4.12 -10.27
C TYR A 148 13.26 3.20 -9.40
N TYR A 149 12.17 3.74 -8.90
CA TYR A 149 11.25 2.98 -8.05
C TYR A 149 9.91 2.83 -8.74
N GLN A 150 9.43 1.61 -8.80
CA GLN A 150 8.15 1.29 -9.41
C GLN A 150 7.17 0.81 -8.34
N GLN A 151 5.96 1.37 -8.36
CA GLN A 151 4.95 1.01 -7.39
C GLN A 151 4.40 -0.39 -7.67
N GLY A 152 4.25 -1.17 -6.61
CA GLY A 152 3.68 -2.50 -6.68
C GLY A 152 4.63 -3.56 -7.22
N VAL A 153 4.32 -4.81 -6.96
CA VAL A 153 5.09 -5.99 -7.40
C VAL A 153 4.20 -6.82 -8.33
N HIS A 154 4.79 -7.38 -9.38
CA HIS A 154 4.05 -8.25 -10.31
C HIS A 154 3.47 -9.46 -9.56
N VAL A 155 2.32 -9.95 -10.02
CA VAL A 155 1.72 -11.19 -9.51
C VAL A 155 2.65 -12.36 -9.77
N GLY A 156 3.35 -12.33 -10.90
CA GLY A 156 4.29 -13.36 -11.27
C GLY A 156 5.00 -13.03 -12.56
N VAL A 157 5.63 -14.01 -13.14
CA VAL A 157 6.42 -13.83 -14.37
C VAL A 157 6.18 -15.00 -15.32
N LYS A 158 6.17 -14.68 -16.61
CA LYS A 158 6.13 -15.65 -17.71
C LYS A 158 7.55 -15.95 -18.14
N GLY A 159 7.91 -17.23 -18.23
CA GLY A 159 9.26 -17.61 -18.58
C GLY A 159 9.34 -19.04 -19.10
N MET A 160 10.55 -19.47 -19.38
CA MET A 160 10.83 -20.84 -19.79
C MET A 160 11.76 -21.47 -18.77
N TYR A 161 11.45 -22.70 -18.39
CA TYR A 161 12.36 -23.47 -17.53
C TYR A 161 13.59 -23.86 -18.33
N ALA A 162 14.73 -23.89 -17.68
CA ALA A 162 15.99 -24.24 -18.34
C ALA A 162 15.89 -25.64 -18.98
N GLY A 163 16.10 -25.71 -20.29
CA GLY A 163 16.03 -26.96 -21.05
C GLY A 163 14.65 -27.26 -21.63
N SER A 164 13.63 -26.46 -21.33
CA SER A 164 12.30 -26.61 -21.92
C SER A 164 12.06 -25.56 -23.00
N LYS A 165 11.24 -25.90 -23.98
CA LYS A 165 10.71 -24.95 -24.97
C LYS A 165 9.31 -24.44 -24.56
N ASP A 166 8.75 -25.03 -23.52
CA ASP A 166 7.39 -24.69 -23.10
C ASP A 166 7.38 -23.44 -22.22
N VAL A 167 6.44 -22.57 -22.49
CA VAL A 167 6.22 -21.36 -21.69
C VAL A 167 5.49 -21.74 -20.41
N MET A 168 6.02 -21.29 -19.29
CA MET A 168 5.46 -21.55 -17.98
C MET A 168 5.20 -20.22 -17.26
N TYR A 169 4.34 -20.27 -16.25
CA TYR A 169 3.95 -19.11 -15.45
C TYR A 169 4.38 -19.38 -14.02
N PHE A 170 5.11 -18.44 -13.46
CA PHE A 170 5.65 -18.54 -12.10
C PHE A 170 5.01 -17.43 -11.26
N ILE A 171 4.28 -17.83 -10.24
CA ILE A 171 3.73 -16.87 -9.28
C ILE A 171 4.82 -16.44 -8.30
N TYR A 172 4.82 -15.20 -7.88
CA TYR A 172 5.71 -14.75 -6.82
C TYR A 172 5.07 -15.09 -5.47
N ASP A 173 5.58 -16.14 -4.86
CA ASP A 173 5.09 -16.65 -3.58
C ASP A 173 5.99 -16.28 -2.39
N HIS A 174 7.05 -15.52 -2.65
CA HIS A 174 7.98 -15.07 -1.62
C HIS A 174 8.26 -13.57 -1.79
N TYR A 175 7.96 -12.81 -0.74
CA TYR A 175 8.21 -11.37 -0.70
C TYR A 175 9.26 -11.06 0.35
N SER A 176 10.24 -10.24 -0.01
CA SER A 176 11.20 -9.67 0.93
C SER A 176 10.88 -8.18 1.12
N PHE A 177 10.44 -7.80 2.30
CA PHE A 177 10.03 -6.44 2.60
C PHE A 177 11.17 -5.69 3.29
N LEU A 178 11.43 -4.47 2.85
CA LEU A 178 12.41 -3.58 3.46
C LEU A 178 11.70 -2.30 3.93
N VAL A 179 11.52 -2.19 5.24
CA VAL A 179 10.91 -1.00 5.84
C VAL A 179 12.04 -0.07 6.29
N LYS A 180 12.08 1.13 5.71
CA LYS A 180 13.04 2.16 6.11
C LYS A 180 12.37 3.12 7.10
N TYR A 181 13.07 3.45 8.16
CA TYR A 181 12.55 4.33 9.19
C TYR A 181 13.60 5.35 9.63
N ASN A 182 13.13 6.47 10.12
CA ASN A 182 13.96 7.51 10.75
C ASN A 182 13.67 7.48 12.25
N LYS A 183 14.71 7.23 13.04
CA LYS A 183 14.60 7.20 14.50
C LYS A 183 15.00 8.55 15.07
N GLU A 184 14.14 9.11 15.93
CA GLU A 184 14.45 10.35 16.61
C GLU A 184 15.46 10.12 17.73
N ALA A 185 16.49 10.97 17.79
CA ALA A 185 17.61 10.74 18.71
C ALA A 185 17.24 10.91 20.19
N GLN A 186 16.24 11.72 20.47
CA GLN A 186 15.89 12.08 21.86
C GLN A 186 14.73 11.24 22.42
N THR A 187 13.94 10.64 21.55
CA THR A 187 12.82 9.79 21.96
C THR A 187 13.04 8.42 21.34
N ASP A 188 12.44 7.38 21.93
CA ASP A 188 12.56 6.04 21.35
C ASP A 188 11.52 5.81 20.23
N LEU A 189 11.11 6.91 19.60
CA LEU A 189 10.11 6.89 18.53
C LEU A 189 10.80 6.87 17.16
N ALA A 190 10.18 6.17 16.22
CA ALA A 190 10.63 6.13 14.84
C ALA A 190 9.46 6.24 13.90
N ARG A 191 9.69 6.86 12.77
CA ARG A 191 8.69 7.10 11.73
C ARG A 191 9.09 6.39 10.46
N ILE A 192 8.15 5.69 9.84
CA ILE A 192 8.40 4.99 8.57
C ILE A 192 8.58 6.04 7.47
N VAL A 193 9.62 5.88 6.64
CA VAL A 193 9.93 6.83 5.57
C VAL A 193 9.92 6.17 4.20
N ALA A 194 9.96 4.84 4.11
CA ALA A 194 9.83 4.11 2.84
C ALA A 194 9.45 2.65 3.10
N PHE A 195 8.74 2.08 2.13
CA PHE A 195 8.28 0.70 2.21
C PHE A 195 8.36 0.05 0.83
#